data_7a0899bda18be5c343462c92f4386b2b
#
_entry.id   7a0899bda18be5c343462c92f4386b2b
#
_cell.length_a   1.000
_cell.length_b   1.000
_cell.length_c   1.000
_cell.angle_alpha   90.00
_cell.angle_beta   90.00
_cell.angle_gamma   90.00
#
_symmetry.space_group_name_H-M   'P 1'
#
loop_
_entity.id
_entity.type
_entity.pdbx_description
1 polymer ?
#
loop_
_entity_poly.entity_id
_entity_poly.type
_entity_poly.pdbx_seq_one_letter_code
_entity_poly.pdbx_strand_id
1 'polypeptide(L)'
;MTIQEILTNTPANAFQLQEKRPGTFQLIAPIFHDDGDMVSIYLEKASDDAIRICDHGMSLMRLSYLFDIDSDKKQKVLNDIISNRGASLESGSIELIVPNDNLFCGIMSYSQLVSEVCNMEILSREMVSSLFYDHL
;
A
#
# COMPACT_ATOMS: atom_id res chain seq x y z
N MET A 1 27.79 -19.20 -7.06
CA MET A 1 26.85 -18.93 -5.94
C MET A 1 25.49 -19.49 -6.26
N THR A 2 24.86 -20.12 -5.29
CA THR A 2 23.46 -20.55 -5.44
C THR A 2 22.52 -19.37 -5.24
N ILE A 3 21.28 -19.51 -5.71
CA ILE A 3 20.25 -18.49 -5.47
C ILE A 3 20.05 -18.27 -3.97
N GLN A 4 20.11 -19.35 -3.17
CA GLN A 4 19.95 -19.27 -1.72
C GLN A 4 21.06 -18.43 -1.08
N GLU A 5 22.32 -18.62 -1.52
CA GLU A 5 23.45 -17.84 -1.03
C GLU A 5 23.31 -16.36 -1.39
N ILE A 6 22.86 -16.06 -2.62
CA ILE A 6 22.61 -14.68 -3.07
C ILE A 6 21.58 -14.00 -2.19
N LEU A 7 20.46 -14.67 -1.92
CA LEU A 7 19.41 -14.11 -1.06
C LEU A 7 19.88 -13.92 0.37
N THR A 8 20.66 -14.88 0.89
CA THR A 8 21.19 -14.80 2.26
C THR A 8 22.16 -13.63 2.40
N ASN A 9 22.89 -13.30 1.33
CA ASN A 9 23.85 -12.20 1.32
C ASN A 9 23.20 -10.83 0.99
N THR A 10 21.89 -10.77 0.82
CA THR A 10 21.17 -9.51 0.62
C THR A 10 21.41 -8.61 1.84
N PRO A 11 21.78 -7.34 1.62
CA PRO A 11 22.11 -6.46 2.74
C PRO A 11 20.98 -6.33 3.75
N ALA A 12 21.31 -6.45 5.03
CA ALA A 12 20.33 -6.29 6.12
C ALA A 12 19.76 -4.87 6.19
N ASN A 13 20.41 -3.90 5.53
CA ASN A 13 19.99 -2.50 5.49
C ASN A 13 19.16 -2.15 4.24
N ALA A 14 18.58 -3.15 3.57
CA ALA A 14 17.66 -2.90 2.44
C ALA A 14 16.47 -2.04 2.87
N PHE A 15 16.06 -2.13 4.13
CA PHE A 15 15.06 -1.26 4.73
C PHE A 15 15.75 -0.31 5.71
N GLN A 16 15.55 0.98 5.50
CA GLN A 16 16.05 2.02 6.39
C GLN A 16 14.89 2.83 6.93
N LEU A 17 15.06 3.46 8.07
CA LEU A 17 14.06 4.31 8.69
C LEU A 17 14.59 5.73 8.82
N GLN A 18 13.74 6.70 8.50
CA GLN A 18 14.00 8.11 8.73
C GLN A 18 12.94 8.67 9.66
N GLU A 19 13.33 9.12 10.84
CA GLU A 19 12.38 9.75 11.76
C GLU A 19 11.98 11.11 11.23
N LYS A 20 10.68 11.30 10.95
CA LYS A 20 10.14 12.55 10.40
C LYS A 20 9.67 13.48 11.50
N ARG A 21 9.19 12.92 12.60
CA ARG A 21 8.79 13.61 13.82
C ARG A 21 8.81 12.56 14.94
N PRO A 22 8.77 12.96 16.21
CA PRO A 22 8.84 11.99 17.30
C PRO A 22 7.79 10.88 17.15
N GLY A 23 8.28 9.61 17.08
CA GLY A 23 7.44 8.43 16.96
C GLY A 23 6.94 8.09 15.57
N THR A 24 7.22 8.90 14.55
CA THR A 24 6.80 8.65 13.17
C THR A 24 8.02 8.46 12.27
N PHE A 25 8.13 7.27 11.68
CA PHE A 25 9.27 6.88 10.84
C PHE A 25 8.81 6.64 9.41
N GLN A 26 9.52 7.23 8.45
CA GLN A 26 9.32 6.88 7.04
C GLN A 26 10.20 5.67 6.71
N LEU A 27 9.60 4.68 6.06
CA LEU A 27 10.34 3.52 5.58
C LEU A 27 11.00 3.88 4.24
N ILE A 28 12.30 3.72 4.17
CA ILE A 28 13.08 3.85 2.94
C ILE A 28 13.37 2.45 2.46
N ALA A 29 12.73 2.03 1.39
CA ALA A 29 12.78 0.65 0.90
C ALA A 29 12.64 0.64 -0.63
N PRO A 30 13.14 -0.41 -1.30
CA PRO A 30 13.04 -0.51 -2.77
C PRO A 30 11.64 -0.97 -3.21
N ILE A 31 10.63 -0.21 -2.86
CA ILE A 31 9.23 -0.45 -3.19
C ILE A 31 8.74 0.78 -3.95
N PHE A 32 8.38 0.60 -5.22
CA PHE A 32 8.12 1.72 -6.13
C PHE A 32 6.77 1.58 -6.83
N HIS A 33 6.19 2.74 -7.17
CA HIS A 33 5.07 2.83 -8.10
C HIS A 33 5.55 2.62 -9.54
N ASP A 34 4.60 2.49 -10.45
CA ASP A 34 4.86 2.28 -11.88
C ASP A 34 5.77 3.36 -12.51
N ASP A 35 5.64 4.60 -12.01
CA ASP A 35 6.39 5.74 -12.53
C ASP A 35 7.78 5.91 -11.91
N GLY A 36 8.15 5.01 -11.00
CA GLY A 36 9.46 5.04 -10.35
C GLY A 36 9.51 5.78 -9.03
N ASP A 37 8.42 6.41 -8.59
CA ASP A 37 8.35 7.03 -7.27
C ASP A 37 8.29 5.97 -6.18
N MET A 38 9.05 6.16 -5.11
CA MET A 38 9.00 5.25 -3.95
C MET A 38 7.63 5.34 -3.27
N VAL A 39 7.08 4.17 -2.92
CA VAL A 39 5.82 4.10 -2.16
C VAL A 39 6.03 4.72 -0.79
N SER A 40 5.12 5.63 -0.40
CA SER A 40 5.18 6.31 0.90
C SER A 40 4.61 5.40 1.98
N ILE A 41 5.49 4.90 2.84
CA ILE A 41 5.12 4.03 3.96
C ILE A 41 5.69 4.63 5.23
N TYR A 42 4.82 4.80 6.22
CA TYR A 42 5.19 5.33 7.55
C TYR A 42 4.86 4.31 8.61
N LEU A 43 5.72 4.23 9.61
CA LEU A 43 5.59 3.27 10.71
C LEU A 43 5.46 4.05 12.03
N GLU A 44 4.45 3.68 12.82
CA GLU A 44 4.19 4.28 14.12
C GLU A 44 3.78 3.17 15.09
N LYS A 45 4.10 3.34 16.37
CA LYS A 45 3.60 2.43 17.39
C LYS A 45 2.10 2.60 17.56
N ALA A 46 1.32 1.54 17.34
CA ALA A 46 -0.10 1.52 17.67
C ALA A 46 -0.30 1.19 19.15
N SER A 47 0.58 0.34 19.70
CA SER A 47 0.65 -0.05 21.10
C SER A 47 2.04 -0.61 21.38
N ASP A 48 2.30 -1.06 22.60
CA ASP A 48 3.59 -1.68 22.92
C ASP A 48 3.86 -2.93 22.07
N ASP A 49 2.80 -3.63 21.65
CA ASP A 49 2.91 -4.90 20.95
C ASP A 49 2.61 -4.82 19.46
N ALA A 50 2.19 -3.66 18.95
CA ALA A 50 1.73 -3.53 17.59
C ALA A 50 2.23 -2.26 16.91
N ILE A 51 2.37 -2.35 15.59
CA ILE A 51 2.83 -1.24 14.74
C ILE A 51 1.75 -0.91 13.74
N ARG A 52 1.50 0.40 13.57
CA ARG A 52 0.63 0.93 12.53
C ARG A 52 1.47 1.22 11.30
N ILE A 53 1.08 0.64 10.17
CA ILE A 53 1.65 0.93 8.85
C ILE A 53 0.64 1.82 8.14
N CYS A 54 1.06 2.98 7.67
CA CYS A 54 0.16 3.93 7.01
C CYS A 54 0.88 4.72 5.92
N ASP A 55 0.11 5.44 5.10
CA ASP A 55 0.65 6.24 4.00
C ASP A 55 0.35 7.73 4.15
N HIS A 56 -0.28 8.14 5.24
CA HIS A 56 -0.71 9.53 5.49
C HIS A 56 -1.53 10.12 4.34
N GLY A 57 -2.36 9.28 3.70
CA GLY A 57 -3.24 9.71 2.61
C GLY A 57 -2.59 9.81 1.24
N MET A 58 -1.32 9.44 1.10
CA MET A 58 -0.58 9.62 -0.15
C MET A 58 -1.12 8.76 -1.29
N SER A 59 -1.57 7.54 -1.00
CA SER A 59 -2.09 6.63 -2.04
C SER A 59 -3.38 7.15 -2.68
N LEU A 60 -4.33 7.60 -1.87
CA LEU A 60 -5.58 8.16 -2.40
C LEU A 60 -5.35 9.50 -3.07
N MET A 61 -4.44 10.33 -2.55
CA MET A 61 -4.06 11.58 -3.21
C MET A 61 -3.48 11.29 -4.59
N ARG A 62 -2.57 10.33 -4.69
CA ARG A 62 -1.96 9.93 -5.96
C ARG A 62 -3.02 9.42 -6.94
N LEU A 63 -3.91 8.55 -6.47
CA LEU A 63 -5.00 8.02 -7.29
C LEU A 63 -5.91 9.13 -7.80
N SER A 64 -6.17 10.16 -6.99
CA SER A 64 -7.11 11.24 -7.33
C SER A 64 -6.69 12.06 -8.55
N TYR A 65 -5.41 12.03 -8.92
CA TYR A 65 -4.95 12.72 -10.13
C TYR A 65 -5.40 12.01 -11.41
N LEU A 66 -5.71 10.73 -11.34
CA LEU A 66 -6.01 9.89 -12.51
C LEU A 66 -7.43 9.31 -12.46
N PHE A 67 -8.06 9.27 -11.30
CA PHE A 67 -9.28 8.53 -11.08
C PHE A 67 -10.08 9.12 -9.93
N ASP A 68 -11.34 9.45 -10.19
CA ASP A 68 -12.23 9.99 -9.17
C ASP A 68 -13.08 8.87 -8.56
N ILE A 69 -13.10 8.79 -7.23
CA ILE A 69 -13.99 7.89 -6.51
C ILE A 69 -15.27 8.68 -6.23
N ASP A 70 -16.10 8.82 -7.27
CA ASP A 70 -17.24 9.72 -7.32
C ASP A 70 -18.59 9.00 -7.31
N SER A 71 -18.59 7.68 -7.06
CA SER A 71 -19.82 6.89 -7.00
C SER A 71 -19.76 5.91 -5.83
N ASP A 72 -20.93 5.46 -5.38
CA ASP A 72 -21.04 4.46 -4.32
C ASP A 72 -20.39 3.15 -4.73
N LYS A 73 -20.48 2.78 -6.00
CA LYS A 73 -19.88 1.55 -6.52
C LYS A 73 -18.36 1.59 -6.44
N LYS A 74 -17.75 2.72 -6.86
CA LYS A 74 -16.30 2.90 -6.78
C LYS A 74 -15.83 2.92 -5.34
N GLN A 75 -16.56 3.60 -4.45
CA GLN A 75 -16.24 3.61 -3.02
C GLN A 75 -16.31 2.22 -2.43
N LYS A 76 -17.29 1.42 -2.83
CA LYS A 76 -17.43 0.04 -2.38
C LYS A 76 -16.24 -0.81 -2.83
N VAL A 77 -15.80 -0.66 -4.08
CA VAL A 77 -14.64 -1.39 -4.60
C VAL A 77 -13.39 -1.04 -3.79
N LEU A 78 -13.17 0.25 -3.53
CA LEU A 78 -12.05 0.70 -2.69
C LEU A 78 -12.11 0.07 -1.30
N ASN A 79 -13.28 0.14 -0.66
CA ASN A 79 -13.46 -0.40 0.69
C ASN A 79 -13.23 -1.92 0.72
N ASP A 80 -13.68 -2.64 -0.31
CA ASP A 80 -13.49 -4.08 -0.42
C ASP A 80 -12.00 -4.44 -0.58
N ILE A 81 -11.27 -3.71 -1.42
CA ILE A 81 -9.82 -3.91 -1.59
C ILE A 81 -9.10 -3.74 -0.25
N ILE A 82 -9.41 -2.66 0.46
CA ILE A 82 -8.76 -2.35 1.73
C ILE A 82 -9.10 -3.38 2.79
N SER A 83 -10.38 -3.71 2.94
CA SER A 83 -10.82 -4.64 3.99
C SER A 83 -10.39 -6.08 3.73
N ASN A 84 -10.26 -6.49 2.47
CA ASN A 84 -9.81 -7.84 2.12
C ASN A 84 -8.37 -8.10 2.58
N ARG A 85 -7.59 -7.06 2.80
CA ARG A 85 -6.23 -7.17 3.34
C ARG A 85 -6.15 -6.94 4.83
N GLY A 86 -7.30 -6.82 5.51
CA GLY A 86 -7.34 -6.56 6.94
C GLY A 86 -6.97 -5.14 7.33
N ALA A 87 -6.95 -4.22 6.37
CA ALA A 87 -6.63 -2.81 6.58
C ALA A 87 -7.90 -1.99 6.77
N SER A 88 -7.74 -0.73 7.12
CA SER A 88 -8.83 0.22 7.29
C SER A 88 -8.47 1.56 6.65
N LEU A 89 -9.49 2.39 6.43
CA LEU A 89 -9.33 3.73 5.90
C LEU A 89 -9.69 4.72 7.00
N GLU A 90 -8.70 5.50 7.44
CA GLU A 90 -8.85 6.47 8.54
C GLU A 90 -8.49 7.86 8.05
N SER A 91 -9.48 8.73 7.89
CA SER A 91 -9.28 10.11 7.41
C SER A 91 -8.48 10.19 6.12
N GLY A 92 -8.77 9.29 5.17
CA GLY A 92 -8.08 9.22 3.89
C GLY A 92 -6.75 8.48 3.90
N SER A 93 -6.27 8.02 5.05
CA SER A 93 -5.05 7.24 5.17
C SER A 93 -5.39 5.76 5.23
N ILE A 94 -4.69 4.96 4.43
CA ILE A 94 -4.80 3.50 4.47
C ILE A 94 -3.92 3.00 5.61
N GLU A 95 -4.50 2.28 6.57
CA GLU A 95 -3.80 1.83 7.76
C GLU A 95 -3.90 0.33 7.93
N LEU A 96 -2.77 -0.29 8.29
CA LEU A 96 -2.69 -1.70 8.64
C LEU A 96 -1.95 -1.82 9.98
N ILE A 97 -2.58 -2.45 10.97
CA ILE A 97 -1.96 -2.66 12.28
C ILE A 97 -1.53 -4.13 12.37
N VAL A 98 -0.27 -4.35 12.67
CA VAL A 98 0.32 -5.69 12.74
C VAL A 98 1.08 -5.86 14.05
N PRO A 99 1.19 -7.10 14.57
CA PRO A 99 2.06 -7.38 15.70
C PRO A 99 3.53 -7.05 15.37
N ASN A 100 4.31 -6.69 16.40
CA ASN A 100 5.72 -6.35 16.21
C ASN A 100 6.49 -7.44 15.46
N ASP A 101 6.24 -8.71 15.76
CA ASP A 101 6.96 -9.84 15.19
C ASP A 101 6.50 -10.17 13.76
N ASN A 102 5.47 -9.51 13.24
CA ASN A 102 4.97 -9.72 11.90
C ASN A 102 5.15 -8.48 11.01
N LEU A 103 6.04 -7.57 11.39
CA LEU A 103 6.19 -6.29 10.70
C LEU A 103 6.61 -6.46 9.24
N PHE A 104 7.59 -7.34 8.97
CA PHE A 104 8.08 -7.53 7.60
C PHE A 104 6.97 -8.00 6.67
N CYS A 105 6.22 -9.04 7.07
CA CYS A 105 5.08 -9.53 6.30
C CYS A 105 3.99 -8.46 6.15
N GLY A 106 3.79 -7.66 7.19
CA GLY A 106 2.86 -6.55 7.16
C GLY A 106 3.25 -5.50 6.13
N ILE A 107 4.53 -5.14 6.05
CA ILE A 107 5.04 -4.20 5.05
C ILE A 107 4.83 -4.74 3.63
N MET A 108 5.10 -6.02 3.40
CA MET A 108 4.90 -6.65 2.09
C MET A 108 3.42 -6.65 1.71
N SER A 109 2.54 -7.02 2.62
CA SER A 109 1.09 -7.00 2.40
C SER A 109 0.58 -5.58 2.13
N TYR A 110 1.07 -4.60 2.89
CA TYR A 110 0.71 -3.19 2.72
C TYR A 110 1.14 -2.67 1.34
N SER A 111 2.32 -3.05 0.90
CA SER A 111 2.84 -2.66 -0.42
C SER A 111 1.97 -3.18 -1.56
N GLN A 112 1.49 -4.41 -1.44
CA GLN A 112 0.57 -5.01 -2.40
C GLN A 112 -0.79 -4.29 -2.38
N LEU A 113 -1.27 -3.95 -1.19
CA LEU A 113 -2.52 -3.20 -1.03
C LEU A 113 -2.44 -1.83 -1.71
N VAL A 114 -1.35 -1.08 -1.50
CA VAL A 114 -1.13 0.21 -2.15
C VAL A 114 -1.14 0.06 -3.67
N SER A 115 -0.49 -0.98 -4.19
CA SER A 115 -0.49 -1.29 -5.62
C SER A 115 -1.90 -1.52 -6.15
N GLU A 116 -2.69 -2.32 -5.45
CA GLU A 116 -4.08 -2.59 -5.86
C GLU A 116 -4.93 -1.32 -5.88
N VAL A 117 -4.79 -0.47 -4.86
CA VAL A 117 -5.52 0.80 -4.79
C VAL A 117 -5.12 1.73 -5.92
N CYS A 118 -3.82 1.90 -6.14
CA CYS A 118 -3.31 2.80 -7.17
C CYS A 118 -3.63 2.33 -8.59
N ASN A 119 -3.90 1.03 -8.77
CA ASN A 119 -4.27 0.45 -10.06
C ASN A 119 -5.78 0.40 -10.31
N MET A 120 -6.58 0.96 -9.42
CA MET A 120 -8.05 0.97 -9.59
C MET A 120 -8.49 1.59 -10.91
N GLU A 121 -7.80 2.61 -11.38
CA GLU A 121 -8.10 3.25 -12.66
C GLU A 121 -8.05 2.24 -13.81
N ILE A 122 -6.99 1.43 -13.84
CA ILE A 122 -6.78 0.42 -14.90
C ILE A 122 -7.88 -0.64 -14.83
N LEU A 123 -8.16 -1.15 -13.64
CA LEU A 123 -9.19 -2.15 -13.43
C LEU A 123 -10.58 -1.63 -13.86
N SER A 124 -10.87 -0.38 -13.52
CA SER A 124 -12.14 0.26 -13.89
C SER A 124 -12.29 0.40 -15.42
N ARG A 125 -11.21 0.78 -16.11
CA ARG A 125 -11.20 0.88 -17.57
C ARG A 125 -11.45 -0.47 -18.22
N GLU A 126 -10.80 -1.52 -17.73
CA GLU A 126 -10.97 -2.87 -18.24
C GLU A 126 -12.40 -3.37 -18.04
N MET A 127 -12.99 -3.12 -16.89
CA MET A 127 -14.37 -3.47 -16.60
C MET A 127 -15.35 -2.77 -17.53
N VAL A 128 -15.17 -1.47 -17.77
CA VAL A 128 -16.01 -0.70 -18.67
C VAL A 128 -15.89 -1.21 -20.10
N SER A 129 -14.66 -1.47 -20.55
CA SER A 129 -14.42 -2.03 -21.89
C SER A 129 -15.10 -3.38 -22.06
N SER A 130 -14.96 -4.26 -21.06
CA SER A 130 -15.57 -5.58 -21.09
C SER A 130 -17.09 -5.49 -21.19
N LEU A 131 -17.72 -4.65 -20.38
CA LEU A 131 -19.17 -4.43 -20.43
C LEU A 131 -19.62 -3.87 -21.76
N PHE A 132 -18.86 -2.95 -22.33
CA PHE A 132 -19.16 -2.36 -23.63
C PHE A 132 -19.14 -3.40 -24.75
N TYR A 133 -18.13 -4.25 -24.77
CA TYR A 133 -18.03 -5.30 -25.80
C TYR A 133 -19.05 -6.41 -25.62
N ASP A 134 -19.44 -6.71 -24.39
CA ASP A 134 -20.45 -7.75 -24.11
C ASP A 134 -21.84 -7.35 -24.62
N HIS A 135 -22.08 -6.07 -24.86
CA HIS A 135 -23.35 -5.55 -25.35
C HIS A 135 -23.37 -5.32 -26.86
N LEU A 136 -22.28 -5.59 -27.54
CA LEU A 136 -22.20 -5.52 -28.98
C LEU A 136 -22.58 -6.84 -29.61
#